data_10618a7bff7196f2b3807e893b2e84fd
#
_entry.id   10618a7bff7196f2b3807e893b2e84fd
#
_cell.length_a   1.000
_cell.length_b   1.000
_cell.length_c   1.000
_cell.angle_alpha   90.00
_cell.angle_beta   90.00
_cell.angle_gamma   90.00
#
_symmetry.space_group_name_H-M   'P 1'
#
loop_
_entity.id
_entity.type
_entity.pdbx_description
1 polymer ?
#
loop_
_entity_poly.entity_id
_entity_poly.type
_entity_poly.pdbx_seq_one_letter_code
_entity_poly.pdbx_strand_id
1 'polypeptide(L)' 'VREIVQGYLDAAVAAGFSAVRIVHGRGMGVQRTAVRALLARDSRVLEFSDAPESQGGRGATLVRLLPPRPSP' A
#
# COMPACT_ATOMS: atom_id res chain seq x y z
N VAL A 1 2.27 9.85 9.07
CA VAL A 1 1.85 8.61 8.39
C VAL A 1 1.40 8.90 6.97
N ARG A 2 0.59 9.92 6.79
CA ARG A 2 0.05 10.24 5.47
C ARG A 2 1.14 10.54 4.45
N GLU A 3 2.10 11.40 4.82
CA GLU A 3 3.18 11.77 3.92
C GLU A 3 4.06 10.57 3.58
N ILE A 4 4.30 9.71 4.55
CA ILE A 4 5.13 8.53 4.35
C ILE A 4 4.44 7.58 3.38
N VAL A 5 3.15 7.32 3.57
CA VAL A 5 2.41 6.41 2.70
C VAL A 5 2.33 6.99 1.29
N GLN A 6 2.01 8.27 1.16
CA GLN A 6 1.90 8.89 -0.15
C GLN A 6 3.22 8.93 -0.88
N GLY A 7 4.30 9.26 -0.17
CA GLY A 7 5.63 9.25 -0.78
C GLY A 7 6.04 7.87 -1.24
N TYR A 8 5.71 6.85 -0.46
CA TYR A 8 5.99 5.47 -0.85
C TYR A 8 5.22 5.06 -2.10
N LEU A 9 3.93 5.39 -2.16
CA LEU A 9 3.12 5.09 -3.34
C LEU A 9 3.57 5.87 -4.56
N ASP A 10 3.94 7.14 -4.40
CA ASP A 10 4.47 7.94 -5.49
C ASP A 10 5.73 7.30 -6.08
N ALA A 11 6.64 6.87 -5.23
CA ALA A 11 7.88 6.24 -5.67
C ALA A 11 7.60 4.89 -6.37
N ALA A 12 6.66 4.12 -5.84
CA ALA A 12 6.31 2.83 -6.41
C ALA A 12 5.69 2.97 -7.81
N VAL A 13 4.77 3.93 -7.95
CA VAL A 13 4.15 4.19 -9.25
C VAL A 13 5.18 4.71 -10.25
N ALA A 14 6.05 5.60 -9.83
CA ALA A 14 7.10 6.13 -10.69
C ALA A 14 8.06 5.04 -11.15
N ALA A 15 8.31 4.04 -10.30
CA ALA A 15 9.18 2.91 -10.64
C ALA A 15 8.46 1.84 -11.47
N GLY A 16 7.16 1.97 -11.67
CA GLY A 16 6.40 1.01 -12.47
C GLY A 16 5.94 -0.23 -11.73
N PHE A 17 5.96 -0.22 -10.40
CA PHE A 17 5.47 -1.36 -9.64
C PHE A 17 3.95 -1.49 -9.74
N SER A 18 3.47 -2.71 -9.89
CA SER A 18 2.04 -3.00 -9.93
C SER A 18 1.52 -3.45 -8.57
N ALA A 19 2.40 -3.76 -7.64
CA ALA A 19 2.04 -4.18 -6.29
C ALA A 19 3.15 -3.84 -5.33
N VAL A 20 2.79 -3.50 -4.10
CA VAL A 20 3.75 -3.20 -3.04
C VAL A 20 3.24 -3.77 -1.73
N ARG A 21 4.13 -3.86 -0.75
CA ARG A 21 3.79 -4.31 0.59
C ARG A 21 4.18 -3.21 1.58
N ILE A 22 3.20 -2.75 2.35
CA ILE A 22 3.44 -1.75 3.38
C ILE A 22 3.47 -2.45 4.72
N VAL A 23 4.61 -2.38 5.41
CA VAL A 23 4.78 -2.99 6.72
C VAL A 23 4.48 -1.94 7.79
N HIS A 24 3.42 -2.16 8.55
CA HIS A 24 3.01 -1.25 9.61
C HIS A 24 3.11 -1.87 11.01
N GLY A 25 3.45 -3.15 11.07
CA GLY A 25 3.63 -3.84 12.34
C GLY A 25 2.34 -4.40 12.90
N ARG A 26 2.51 -5.36 13.82
CA ARG A 26 1.41 -5.94 14.57
C ARG A 26 1.23 -5.20 15.88
N GLY A 27 0.06 -5.31 16.46
CA GLY A 27 -0.20 -4.79 17.79
C GLY A 27 -0.50 -3.31 17.87
N MET A 28 -0.18 -2.56 16.85
CA MET A 28 -0.50 -1.14 16.77
C MET A 28 -1.62 -0.96 15.76
N GLY A 29 -2.81 -1.36 16.14
CA GLY A 29 -3.97 -1.29 15.25
C GLY A 29 -4.21 0.09 14.67
N VAL A 30 -3.75 1.12 15.37
CA VAL A 30 -3.90 2.50 14.92
C VAL A 30 -3.19 2.71 13.58
N GLN A 31 -1.95 2.24 13.46
CA GLN A 31 -1.22 2.42 12.22
C GLN A 31 -1.84 1.65 11.05
N ARG A 32 -2.25 0.42 11.32
CA ARG A 32 -2.92 -0.39 10.30
C ARG A 32 -4.19 0.30 9.81
N THR A 33 -5.00 0.78 10.72
CA THR A 33 -6.25 1.45 10.38
C THR A 33 -5.99 2.73 9.59
N ALA A 34 -5.00 3.51 10.01
CA ALA A 34 -4.65 4.75 9.32
C ALA A 34 -4.16 4.48 7.89
N VAL A 35 -3.30 3.47 7.73
CA VAL A 35 -2.79 3.10 6.41
C VAL A 35 -3.95 2.67 5.51
N ARG A 36 -4.82 1.81 6.01
CA ARG A 36 -5.96 1.33 5.21
C ARG A 36 -6.90 2.47 4.82
N ALA A 37 -7.13 3.42 5.71
CA ALA A 37 -7.96 4.57 5.40
C ALA A 37 -7.36 5.41 4.26
N LEU A 38 -6.04 5.58 4.28
CA LEU A 38 -5.35 6.31 3.22
C LEU A 38 -5.40 5.56 1.90
N LEU A 39 -5.19 4.24 1.94
CA LEU A 39 -5.25 3.41 0.74
C LEU A 39 -6.65 3.43 0.10
N ALA A 40 -7.68 3.39 0.92
CA ALA A 40 -9.06 3.41 0.43
C ALA A 40 -9.41 4.68 -0.31
N ARG A 41 -8.69 5.77 -0.03
CA ARG A 41 -8.92 7.06 -0.67
C ARG A 41 -8.00 7.36 -1.84
N ASP A 42 -7.01 6.50 -2.06
CA ASP A 42 -6.02 6.77 -3.10
C ASP A 42 -6.48 6.16 -4.42
N SER A 43 -6.64 6.99 -5.43
CA SER A 43 -7.13 6.55 -6.73
C SER A 43 -6.17 5.63 -7.46
N ARG A 44 -4.90 5.59 -7.04
CA ARG A 44 -3.89 4.71 -7.64
C ARG A 44 -4.00 3.29 -7.12
N VAL A 45 -4.71 3.08 -6.01
CA VAL A 45 -4.84 1.78 -5.35
C VAL A 45 -6.06 1.07 -5.91
N LEU A 46 -5.83 -0.12 -6.49
CA LEU A 46 -6.91 -0.97 -6.97
C LEU A 46 -7.55 -1.74 -5.85
N GLU A 47 -6.72 -2.35 -5.00
CA GLU A 47 -7.21 -3.11 -3.86
C GLU A 47 -6.08 -3.26 -2.85
N PHE A 48 -6.43 -3.62 -1.63
CA PHE A 48 -5.46 -3.93 -0.59
C PHE A 48 -6.03 -5.01 0.32
N SER A 49 -5.12 -5.77 0.94
CA SER A 49 -5.51 -6.87 1.83
C SER A 49 -4.37 -7.18 2.79
N ASP A 50 -4.64 -7.96 3.82
CA ASP A 50 -3.59 -8.44 4.71
C ASP A 50 -2.62 -9.29 3.91
N ALA A 51 -1.32 -9.17 4.24
CA ALA A 51 -0.31 -10.01 3.63
C ALA A 51 -0.45 -11.46 4.13
N PRO A 52 0.03 -12.44 3.33
CA PRO A 52 0.13 -13.82 3.84
C PRO A 52 1.04 -13.88 5.06
N GLU A 53 0.87 -14.90 5.90
CA GLU A 53 1.70 -15.05 7.09
C GLU A 53 3.19 -15.06 6.75
N SER A 54 3.57 -15.64 5.64
CA SER A 54 4.97 -15.67 5.21
C SER A 54 5.50 -14.30 4.81
N GLN A 55 4.63 -13.30 4.65
CA GLN A 55 5.01 -11.95 4.23
C GLN A 55 4.60 -10.89 5.24
N GLY A 56 4.41 -11.29 6.49
CA GLY A 56 4.11 -10.36 7.55
C GLY A 56 2.70 -10.45 8.11
N GLY A 57 1.81 -11.22 7.50
CA GLY A 57 0.45 -11.41 8.00
C GLY A 57 -0.25 -10.07 8.24
N ARG A 58 -0.84 -9.91 9.41
CA ARG A 58 -1.56 -8.69 9.76
C ARG A 58 -0.64 -7.51 10.02
N GLY A 59 0.66 -7.74 10.11
CA GLY A 59 1.64 -6.66 10.27
C GLY A 59 2.00 -5.97 8.97
N ALA A 60 1.47 -6.42 7.85
CA ALA A 60 1.73 -5.84 6.54
C ALA A 60 0.47 -5.85 5.70
N THR A 61 0.38 -4.90 4.77
CA THR A 61 -0.74 -4.81 3.84
C THR A 61 -0.20 -4.90 2.42
N LEU A 62 -0.76 -5.82 1.64
CA LEU A 62 -0.47 -5.90 0.21
C LEU A 62 -1.35 -4.91 -0.52
N VAL A 63 -0.77 -4.16 -1.43
CA VAL A 63 -1.47 -3.12 -2.19
C VAL A 63 -1.26 -3.38 -3.67
N ARG A 64 -2.34 -3.44 -4.42
CA ARG A 64 -2.27 -3.52 -5.88
C ARG A 64 -2.51 -2.13 -6.44
N LEU A 65 -1.62 -1.72 -7.33
CA LEU A 65 -1.64 -0.39 -7.91
C LEU A 65 -2.11 -0.44 -9.36
N LEU A 66 -2.69 0.65 -9.81
CA LEU A 66 -3.01 0.82 -11.21
C LEU A 66 -1.72 0.72 -12.02
N PRO A 67 -1.74 -0.03 -13.14
CA PRO A 67 -0.57 -0.07 -14.00
C PRO A 67 -0.32 1.32 -14.60
N PRO A 68 0.95 1.64 -14.90
CA PRO A 68 1.23 2.91 -15.58
C PRO A 68 0.49 2.95 -16.90
N ARG A 69 0.00 4.13 -17.27
CA ARG A 69 -0.67 4.30 -18.53
C ARG A 69 0.31 4.07 -19.68
N PRO A 70 -0.06 3.26 -20.65
CA PRO A 70 0.79 3.15 -21.83
C PRO A 70 0.86 4.51 -22.51
N SER A 71 2.06 4.85 -22.98
CA SER A 71 2.22 6.08 -23.74
C SER A 71 1.44 6.00 -25.03
N PRO A 72 0.77 7.08 -25.41
CA PRO A 72 0.07 7.12 -26.68
C PRO A 72 1.03 7.00 -27.87
#